data_19f7538ae0230e058a3476d3f0c754bc
#
_entry.id   19f7538ae0230e058a3476d3f0c754bc
#
_cell.length_a   1.000
_cell.length_b   1.000
_cell.length_c   1.000
_cell.angle_alpha   90.00
_cell.angle_beta   90.00
_cell.angle_gamma   90.00
#
_symmetry.space_group_name_H-M   'P 1'
#
loop_
_entity.id
_entity.type
_entity.pdbx_description
1 polymer ?
#
loop_
_entity_poly.entity_id
_entity_poly.type
_entity_poly.pdbx_seq_one_letter_code
_entity_poly.pdbx_strand_id
1 'polypeptide(L)'
;MRQQKYTQAQQVIDTLRKTGGYATLGDLYHLVDTKSWATKTPNESIRRIVQQSDEIFKIQPGLWALEECRDEVMRRFDIQPKEEK
;
A
#
# COMPACT_ATOMS: atom_id res chain seq x y z
N MET A 1 25.16 9.58 -9.66
CA MET A 1 24.45 9.32 -9.47
C MET A 1 23.91 9.31 -8.42
N ARG A 2 23.13 9.48 -8.13
CA ARG A 2 22.65 9.59 -7.10
C ARG A 2 22.08 8.47 -6.72
N GLN A 3 21.97 8.12 -5.69
CA GLN A 3 21.45 7.13 -5.40
C GLN A 3 20.19 7.30 -4.94
N GLN A 4 19.32 6.65 -5.11
CA GLN A 4 18.10 6.76 -4.72
C GLN A 4 17.95 6.32 -3.37
N LYS A 5 17.43 6.96 -2.51
CA LYS A 5 17.16 6.58 -1.24
C LYS A 5 16.01 5.70 -1.22
N TYR A 6 15.95 4.66 -0.44
CA TYR A 6 14.83 3.74 -0.30
C TYR A 6 13.82 4.40 0.61
N THR A 7 12.86 5.06 0.05
CA THR A 7 11.91 5.85 0.81
C THR A 7 10.91 5.00 1.56
N GLN A 8 10.21 5.61 2.50
CA GLN A 8 9.16 4.93 3.24
C GLN A 8 8.06 4.47 2.29
N ALA A 9 7.72 5.30 1.33
CA ALA A 9 6.69 4.93 0.36
C ALA A 9 7.12 3.70 -0.44
N GLN A 10 8.39 3.64 -0.80
CA GLN A 10 8.90 2.50 -1.55
C GLN A 10 8.84 1.23 -0.72
N GLN A 11 9.08 1.33 0.58
CA GLN A 11 9.00 0.19 1.45
C GLN A 11 7.57 -0.34 1.52
N VAL A 12 6.60 0.54 1.56
CA VAL A 12 5.20 0.13 1.58
C VAL A 12 4.85 -0.56 0.26
N ILE A 13 5.30 0.00 -0.86
CA ILE A 13 5.03 -0.58 -2.16
C ILE A 13 5.65 -1.96 -2.28
N ASP A 14 6.90 -2.11 -1.81
CA ASP A 14 7.56 -3.40 -1.88
C ASP A 14 6.85 -4.43 -1.00
N THR A 15 6.35 -3.99 0.15
CA THR A 15 5.62 -4.88 1.02
C THR A 15 4.33 -5.35 0.33
N LEU A 16 3.64 -4.44 -0.35
CA LEU A 16 2.44 -4.82 -1.06
C LEU A 16 2.76 -5.83 -2.18
N ARG A 17 3.91 -5.68 -2.82
CA ARG A 17 4.29 -6.64 -3.85
C ARG A 17 4.52 -8.02 -3.24
N LYS A 18 5.09 -8.07 -2.05
CA LYS A 18 5.35 -9.33 -1.40
C LYS A 18 4.08 -10.03 -0.95
N THR A 19 3.03 -9.26 -0.73
CA THR A 19 1.78 -9.85 -0.27
C THR A 19 0.82 -10.13 -1.43
N GLY A 20 1.33 -10.10 -2.65
CA GLY A 20 0.48 -10.43 -3.79
C GLY A 20 -0.17 -9.23 -4.43
N GLY A 21 0.26 -8.03 -4.08
CA GLY A 21 -0.26 -6.82 -4.68
C GLY A 21 -1.34 -6.14 -3.86
N TYR A 22 -1.70 -6.69 -2.71
CA TYR A 22 -2.73 -6.08 -1.89
C TYR A 22 -2.51 -6.45 -0.43
N ALA A 23 -3.04 -5.65 0.46
CA ALA A 23 -2.93 -5.92 1.90
C ALA A 23 -3.84 -4.99 2.67
N THR A 24 -4.20 -5.37 3.88
CA THR A 24 -4.96 -4.49 4.74
C THR A 24 -3.97 -3.56 5.43
N LEU A 25 -4.49 -2.47 6.00
CA LEU A 25 -3.64 -1.57 6.75
C LEU A 25 -3.01 -2.31 7.93
N GLY A 26 -3.76 -3.18 8.58
CA GLY A 26 -3.22 -3.95 9.68
C GLY A 26 -2.04 -4.80 9.25
N ASP A 27 -2.13 -5.42 8.08
CA ASP A 27 -1.04 -6.20 7.57
C ASP A 27 0.17 -5.31 7.30
N LEU A 28 -0.06 -4.14 6.74
CA LEU A 28 1.04 -3.23 6.46
C LEU A 28 1.72 -2.77 7.74
N TYR A 29 0.95 -2.53 8.79
CA TYR A 29 1.52 -2.12 10.05
C TYR A 29 2.48 -3.18 10.59
N HIS A 30 2.19 -4.43 10.34
CA HIS A 30 3.03 -5.51 10.82
C HIS A 30 4.15 -5.89 9.86
N LEU A 31 3.91 -5.78 8.57
CA LEU A 31 4.86 -6.27 7.59
C LEU A 31 5.90 -5.24 7.13
N VAL A 32 5.53 -3.98 7.14
CA VAL A 32 6.48 -2.96 6.75
C VAL A 32 7.50 -2.79 7.87
N ASP A 33 8.78 -2.82 7.52
CA ASP A 33 9.81 -2.66 8.51
C ASP A 33 9.98 -1.19 8.83
N THR A 34 9.37 -0.74 9.90
CA THR A 34 9.41 0.67 10.27
C THR A 34 10.48 0.98 11.29
N LYS A 35 11.31 0.02 11.64
CA LYS A 35 12.32 0.27 12.65
C LYS A 35 13.30 1.35 12.27
N SER A 36 13.59 1.49 11.01
CA SER A 36 14.52 2.49 10.56
C SER A 36 13.86 3.83 10.32
N TRP A 37 12.57 3.93 10.50
CA TRP A 37 11.87 5.17 10.26
C TRP A 37 12.04 6.08 11.48
N ALA A 38 12.33 7.32 11.22
CA ALA A 38 12.53 8.27 12.30
C ALA A 38 11.21 8.93 12.64
N THR A 39 10.26 8.17 13.14
CA THR A 39 8.97 8.70 13.46
C THR A 39 8.40 7.95 14.64
N LYS A 40 7.62 8.63 15.45
CA LYS A 40 7.00 8.02 16.60
C LYS A 40 5.66 7.41 16.24
N THR A 41 5.16 7.70 15.05
CA THR A 41 3.85 7.21 14.64
C THR A 41 3.97 6.56 13.28
N PRO A 42 4.70 5.44 13.17
CA PRO A 42 4.89 4.80 11.88
C PRO A 42 3.59 4.33 11.26
N ASN A 43 2.61 3.94 12.06
CA ASN A 43 1.34 3.48 11.51
C ASN A 43 0.62 4.62 10.81
N GLU A 44 0.69 5.82 11.36
CA GLU A 44 0.07 6.96 10.71
C GLU A 44 0.80 7.32 9.44
N SER A 45 2.12 7.11 9.42
CA SER A 45 2.90 7.38 8.23
C SER A 45 2.51 6.40 7.12
N ILE A 46 2.31 5.13 7.45
CA ILE A 46 1.89 4.14 6.47
C ILE A 46 0.53 4.52 5.92
N ARG A 47 -0.39 4.89 6.80
CA ARG A 47 -1.72 5.25 6.38
C ARG A 47 -1.69 6.44 5.43
N ARG A 48 -0.88 7.43 5.74
CA ARG A 48 -0.78 8.60 4.88
C ARG A 48 -0.17 8.21 3.53
N ILE A 49 0.82 7.34 3.52
CA ILE A 49 1.47 6.92 2.29
C ILE A 49 0.47 6.22 1.37
N VAL A 50 -0.33 5.29 1.91
CA VAL A 50 -1.27 4.59 1.05
C VAL A 50 -2.35 5.52 0.52
N GLN A 51 -2.71 6.54 1.29
CA GLN A 51 -3.73 7.46 0.86
C GLN A 51 -3.23 8.47 -0.18
N GLN A 52 -1.95 8.76 -0.16
CA GLN A 52 -1.41 9.78 -1.05
C GLN A 52 -0.63 9.23 -2.24
N SER A 53 -0.31 7.97 -2.24
CA SER A 53 0.49 7.41 -3.32
C SER A 53 -0.34 7.16 -4.56
N ASP A 54 0.17 7.58 -5.71
CA ASP A 54 -0.52 7.34 -6.96
C ASP A 54 -0.39 5.88 -7.37
N GLU A 55 0.52 5.14 -6.76
CA GLU A 55 0.72 3.75 -7.11
C GLU A 55 -0.07 2.78 -6.25
N ILE A 56 -0.88 3.30 -5.33
CA ILE A 56 -1.68 2.48 -4.44
C ILE A 56 -3.11 2.98 -4.50
N PHE A 57 -4.06 2.07 -4.58
CA PHE A 57 -5.46 2.46 -4.60
C PHE A 57 -6.22 1.69 -3.53
N LYS A 58 -7.35 2.23 -3.13
CA LYS A 58 -8.14 1.62 -2.08
C LYS A 58 -9.17 0.68 -2.70
N ILE A 59 -9.20 -0.56 -2.26
CA ILE A 59 -10.19 -1.51 -2.71
C ILE A 59 -11.45 -1.31 -1.90
N GLN A 60 -11.29 -1.23 -0.60
CA GLN A 60 -12.40 -0.97 0.29
C GLN A 60 -11.79 -0.47 1.57
N PRO A 61 -12.56 0.03 2.52
CA PRO A 61 -11.98 0.64 3.72
C PRO A 61 -11.00 -0.33 4.37
N GLY A 62 -9.79 0.15 4.54
CA GLY A 62 -8.74 -0.65 5.18
C GLY A 62 -8.04 -1.65 4.29
N LEU A 63 -8.43 -1.76 3.03
CA LEU A 63 -7.79 -2.72 2.12
C LEU A 63 -7.23 -1.96 0.93
N TRP A 64 -5.94 -2.07 0.72
CA TRP A 64 -5.24 -1.31 -0.29
C TRP A 64 -4.46 -2.22 -1.23
N ALA A 65 -4.23 -1.77 -2.43
CA ALA A 65 -3.55 -2.57 -3.42
C ALA A 65 -2.71 -1.71 -4.33
N LEU A 66 -1.80 -2.35 -5.08
CA LEU A 66 -0.95 -1.64 -6.00
C LEU A 66 -1.69 -1.43 -7.31
N GLU A 67 -1.55 -0.24 -7.88
CA GLU A 67 -2.18 0.06 -9.15
C GLU A 67 -1.67 -0.87 -10.25
N GLU A 68 -0.40 -1.27 -10.17
CA GLU A 68 0.15 -2.15 -11.19
C GLU A 68 -0.51 -3.54 -11.17
N CYS A 69 -1.15 -3.90 -10.06
CA CYS A 69 -1.82 -5.18 -9.95
C CYS A 69 -3.33 -5.02 -9.93
N ARG A 70 -3.80 -3.84 -10.32
CA ARG A 70 -5.22 -3.52 -10.21
C ARG A 70 -6.14 -4.55 -10.83
N ASP A 71 -5.89 -4.89 -12.07
CA ASP A 71 -6.79 -5.81 -12.76
C ASP A 71 -6.83 -7.17 -12.07
N GLU A 72 -5.69 -7.66 -11.70
CA GLU A 72 -5.62 -8.94 -11.07
C GLU A 72 -6.24 -8.94 -9.71
N VAL A 73 -6.02 -7.90 -8.93
CA VAL A 73 -6.58 -7.80 -7.59
C VAL A 73 -8.09 -7.65 -7.67
N MET A 74 -8.57 -6.82 -8.58
CA MET A 74 -10.01 -6.61 -8.72
C MET A 74 -10.69 -7.91 -9.10
N ARG A 75 -10.05 -8.68 -9.96
CA ARG A 75 -10.62 -9.94 -10.36
C ARG A 75 -10.63 -10.95 -9.22
N ARG A 76 -9.55 -10.95 -8.43
CA ARG A 76 -9.44 -11.88 -7.32
C ARG A 76 -10.49 -11.61 -6.25
N PHE A 77 -10.81 -10.35 -6.00
CA PHE A 77 -11.78 -10.02 -4.98
C PHE A 77 -13.19 -9.86 -5.55
N ASP A 78 -13.33 -10.05 -6.85
CA ASP A 78 -14.63 -9.94 -7.52
C ASP A 78 -15.23 -8.58 -7.24
N ILE A 79 -14.42 -7.54 -7.26
CA ILE A 79 -14.87 -6.20 -7.00
C ILE A 79 -15.28 -5.55 -8.30
N GLN A 80 -16.47 -4.95 -8.31
CA GLN A 80 -16.92 -4.30 -9.49
C GLN A 80 -16.73 -2.83 -9.37
N PRO A 81 -16.52 -2.17 -10.43
CA PRO A 81 -16.35 -0.75 -10.44
C PRO A 81 -17.64 -0.18 -9.93
N LYS A 82 -17.60 0.60 -8.93
CA LYS A 82 -18.69 1.12 -8.40
C LYS A 82 -19.22 2.11 -9.09
N GLU A 83 -20.16 2.17 -9.45
CA GLU A 83 -20.68 3.08 -10.16
C GLU A 83 -21.34 3.76 -9.41
N GLU A 84 -21.50 4.21 -8.86
CA GLU A 84 -22.01 4.86 -8.04
C GLU A 84 -23.03 5.26 -8.30
N LYS A 85 -23.70 5.22 -8.31
CA LYS A 85 -24.66 5.55 -8.49
C LYS A 85 -25.02 5.98 -7.98
#